data_88d49e2aceaa506009b6c798a7077d76
#
_entry.id   88d49e2aceaa506009b6c798a7077d76
#
_cell.length_a   1.000
_cell.length_b   1.000
_cell.length_c   1.000
_cell.angle_alpha   90.00
_cell.angle_beta   90.00
_cell.angle_gamma   90.00
#
_symmetry.space_group_name_H-M   'P 1'
#
loop_
_entity.id
_entity.type
_entity.pdbx_description
1 polymer ?
#
loop_
_entity_poly.entity_id
_entity_poly.type
_entity_poly.pdbx_seq_one_letter_code
_entity_poly.pdbx_strand_id
1 'polypeptide(L)'
;MLEIVNITDGFARFDDLFSPKIVGELNGQHVKLVRVEGDKVPWHMHDAEDELFWVLEGELEVLTHDTSVTLRPGEFTIVPHSVEHRVVPRGHVKLVLFEPDGIAHTGKVKAEITLDRYERLDAR
;
A
#
# COMPACT_ATOMS: atom_id res chain seq x y z
N MET A 1 -26.49 3.62 4.87
CA MET A 1 -26.14 4.58 3.80
C MET A 1 -25.02 3.98 2.95
N LEU A 2 -25.13 4.16 1.64
CA LEU A 2 -24.06 3.75 0.73
C LEU A 2 -23.15 4.94 0.43
N GLU A 3 -21.86 4.76 0.71
CA GLU A 3 -20.87 5.78 0.40
C GLU A 3 -20.25 5.48 -0.96
N ILE A 4 -19.89 6.54 -1.68
CA ILE A 4 -19.17 6.41 -2.95
C ILE A 4 -17.73 6.85 -2.72
N VAL A 5 -16.79 5.96 -3.01
CA VAL A 5 -15.37 6.28 -3.02
C VAL A 5 -14.91 6.35 -4.47
N ASN A 6 -14.51 7.53 -4.90
CA ASN A 6 -13.89 7.72 -6.22
C ASN A 6 -12.39 7.71 -6.02
N ILE A 7 -11.73 6.69 -6.52
CA ILE A 7 -10.28 6.49 -6.28
C ILE A 7 -9.45 7.60 -6.93
N THR A 8 -9.81 8.01 -8.15
CA THR A 8 -9.12 9.10 -8.84
C THR A 8 -9.21 10.41 -8.06
N ASP A 9 -10.42 10.75 -7.60
CA ASP A 9 -10.63 11.94 -6.77
C ASP A 9 -9.92 11.83 -5.43
N GLY A 10 -9.88 10.63 -4.84
CA GLY A 10 -9.17 10.38 -3.61
C GLY A 10 -7.69 10.72 -3.74
N PHE A 11 -7.04 10.23 -4.78
CA PHE A 11 -5.62 10.56 -5.02
C PHE A 11 -5.38 12.05 -5.27
N ALA A 12 -6.35 12.74 -5.88
CA ALA A 12 -6.21 14.18 -6.12
C ALA A 12 -6.26 15.03 -4.84
N ARG A 13 -6.65 14.44 -3.72
CA ARG A 13 -6.84 15.15 -2.44
C ARG A 13 -5.58 15.16 -1.57
N PHE A 14 -4.54 14.47 -1.97
CA PHE A 14 -3.28 14.44 -1.22
C PHE A 14 -2.09 14.25 -2.16
N ASP A 15 -0.91 14.66 -1.72
CA ASP A 15 0.33 14.51 -2.49
C ASP A 15 1.50 13.97 -1.67
N ASP A 16 1.31 13.77 -0.36
CA ASP A 16 2.35 13.23 0.50
C ASP A 16 2.66 11.77 0.13
N LEU A 17 3.92 11.41 0.28
CA LEU A 17 4.44 10.09 -0.08
C LEU A 17 4.50 9.17 1.14
N PHE A 18 4.34 7.87 0.93
CA PHE A 18 4.43 6.84 1.96
C PHE A 18 3.50 7.08 3.14
N SER A 19 2.36 7.70 2.88
CA SER A 19 1.35 8.02 3.89
C SER A 19 0.00 7.48 3.44
N PRO A 20 -0.26 6.18 3.65
CA PRO A 20 -1.52 5.57 3.22
C PRO A 20 -2.74 6.25 3.82
N LYS A 21 -3.77 6.44 3.00
CA LYS A 21 -5.05 7.03 3.40
C LYS A 21 -6.12 5.95 3.38
N ILE A 22 -6.80 5.76 4.49
CA ILE A 22 -7.91 4.82 4.58
C ILE A 22 -9.12 5.42 3.87
N VAL A 23 -9.65 4.72 2.88
CA VAL A 23 -10.82 5.18 2.12
C VAL A 23 -12.02 4.25 2.28
N GLY A 24 -11.84 3.08 2.83
CA GLY A 24 -12.94 2.14 3.05
C GLY A 24 -12.52 1.00 3.96
N GLU A 25 -13.53 0.29 4.43
CA GLU A 25 -13.32 -0.88 5.30
C GLU A 25 -14.39 -1.92 4.97
N LEU A 26 -13.98 -3.18 4.86
CA LEU A 26 -14.90 -4.29 4.70
C LEU A 26 -14.32 -5.53 5.40
N ASN A 27 -15.15 -6.21 6.20
CA ASN A 27 -14.77 -7.45 6.88
C ASN A 27 -13.46 -7.35 7.68
N GLY A 28 -13.24 -6.20 8.35
CA GLY A 28 -12.02 -5.97 9.12
C GLY A 28 -10.80 -5.62 8.27
N GLN A 29 -10.97 -5.45 6.97
CA GLN A 29 -9.90 -5.06 6.05
C GLN A 29 -10.03 -3.57 5.72
N HIS A 30 -8.90 -2.89 5.61
CA HIS A 30 -8.85 -1.51 5.13
C HIS A 30 -8.49 -1.45 3.64
N VAL A 31 -9.19 -0.58 2.92
CA VAL A 31 -8.78 -0.17 1.58
C VAL A 31 -8.04 1.16 1.74
N LYS A 32 -6.79 1.20 1.30
CA LYS A 32 -5.93 2.37 1.47
C LYS A 32 -5.40 2.83 0.12
N LEU A 33 -5.29 4.16 -0.04
CA LEU A 33 -4.62 4.78 -1.18
C LEU A 33 -3.27 5.30 -0.70
N VAL A 34 -2.21 5.05 -1.48
CA VAL A 34 -0.88 5.54 -1.13
C VAL A 34 -0.12 5.95 -2.39
N ARG A 35 0.62 7.06 -2.28
CA ARG A 35 1.60 7.48 -3.28
C ARG A 35 2.98 7.10 -2.80
N VAL A 36 3.78 6.51 -3.67
CA VAL A 36 5.16 6.13 -3.35
C VAL A 36 6.10 6.58 -4.44
N GLU A 37 7.31 6.94 -4.05
CA GLU A 37 8.37 7.37 -4.97
C GLU A 37 9.70 7.24 -4.24
N GLY A 38 10.69 6.68 -4.91
CA GLY A 38 12.00 6.49 -4.32
C GLY A 38 12.14 5.16 -3.57
N ASP A 39 13.37 4.71 -3.43
CA ASP A 39 13.72 3.42 -2.80
C ASP A 39 13.84 3.60 -1.28
N LYS A 40 12.72 3.58 -0.59
CA LYS A 40 12.66 3.88 0.85
C LYS A 40 12.06 2.76 1.70
N VAL A 41 11.44 1.76 1.10
CA VAL A 41 10.80 0.67 1.84
C VAL A 41 11.84 -0.39 2.19
N PRO A 42 12.04 -0.68 3.49
CA PRO A 42 12.99 -1.70 3.89
C PRO A 42 12.44 -3.11 3.64
N TRP A 43 13.33 -4.11 3.68
CA TRP A 43 12.92 -5.49 3.77
C TRP A 43 12.14 -5.68 5.07
N HIS A 44 10.94 -6.26 4.97
CA HIS A 44 10.08 -6.51 6.12
C HIS A 44 9.10 -7.65 5.82
N MET A 45 8.39 -8.08 6.86
CA MET A 45 7.32 -9.05 6.69
C MET A 45 6.20 -8.76 7.68
N HIS A 46 5.03 -9.31 7.40
CA HIS A 46 3.89 -9.30 8.32
C HIS A 46 3.69 -10.71 8.84
N ASP A 47 3.57 -10.88 10.17
CA ASP A 47 3.57 -12.20 10.80
C ASP A 47 2.34 -13.04 10.45
N ALA A 48 1.17 -12.42 10.33
CA ALA A 48 -0.09 -13.14 10.18
C ALA A 48 -0.98 -12.61 9.05
N GLU A 49 -0.57 -11.55 8.35
CA GLU A 49 -1.43 -10.85 7.40
C GLU A 49 -0.86 -10.94 5.99
N ASP A 50 -1.71 -11.33 5.05
CA ASP A 50 -1.41 -11.18 3.63
C ASP A 50 -1.60 -9.72 3.24
N GLU A 51 -0.83 -9.25 2.27
CA GLU A 51 -0.93 -7.87 1.80
C GLU A 51 -1.10 -7.82 0.28
N LEU A 52 -2.10 -7.08 -0.19
CA LEU A 52 -2.34 -6.89 -1.61
C LEU A 52 -1.80 -5.53 -2.06
N PHE A 53 -0.98 -5.54 -3.11
CA PHE A 53 -0.48 -4.34 -3.78
C PHE A 53 -1.12 -4.26 -5.15
N TRP A 54 -1.88 -3.21 -5.41
CA TRP A 54 -2.55 -2.98 -6.69
C TRP A 54 -2.08 -1.66 -7.27
N VAL A 55 -1.39 -1.71 -8.40
CA VAL A 55 -0.88 -0.51 -9.07
C VAL A 55 -1.98 0.09 -9.94
N LEU A 56 -2.21 1.39 -9.77
CA LEU A 56 -3.13 2.16 -10.60
C LEU A 56 -2.39 3.03 -11.60
N GLU A 57 -1.20 3.52 -11.24
CA GLU A 57 -0.38 4.37 -12.09
C GLU A 57 1.09 4.17 -11.75
N GLY A 58 1.94 4.17 -12.76
CA GLY A 58 3.38 3.91 -12.60
C GLY A 58 3.70 2.43 -12.59
N GLU A 59 4.90 2.08 -12.19
CA GLU A 59 5.37 0.70 -12.10
C GLU A 59 5.97 0.45 -10.72
N LEU A 60 5.64 -0.72 -10.13
CA LEU A 60 6.15 -1.12 -8.83
C LEU A 60 6.85 -2.47 -8.95
N GLU A 61 8.10 -2.53 -8.54
CA GLU A 61 8.79 -3.80 -8.38
C GLU A 61 8.51 -4.33 -6.98
N VAL A 62 8.06 -5.58 -6.87
CA VAL A 62 7.85 -6.28 -5.61
C VAL A 62 8.85 -7.42 -5.54
N LEU A 63 9.69 -7.42 -4.51
CA LEU A 63 10.78 -8.38 -4.37
C LEU A 63 10.58 -9.25 -3.14
N THR A 64 10.80 -10.54 -3.31
CA THR A 64 11.09 -11.48 -2.23
C THR A 64 12.54 -11.94 -2.42
N HIS A 65 13.08 -12.75 -1.49
CA HIS A 65 14.44 -13.25 -1.65
C HIS A 65 14.59 -14.23 -2.82
N ASP A 66 13.50 -14.88 -3.23
CA ASP A 66 13.52 -15.89 -4.29
C ASP A 66 13.13 -15.35 -5.67
N THR A 67 12.38 -14.26 -5.71
CA THR A 67 11.82 -13.75 -6.97
C THR A 67 11.50 -12.27 -6.90
N SER A 68 11.24 -11.69 -8.07
CA SER A 68 10.69 -10.35 -8.16
C SER A 68 9.68 -10.28 -9.29
N VAL A 69 8.70 -9.39 -9.13
CA VAL A 69 7.72 -9.07 -10.18
C VAL A 69 7.63 -7.57 -10.34
N THR A 70 7.31 -7.11 -11.53
CA THR A 70 7.03 -5.71 -11.79
C THR A 70 5.56 -5.56 -12.13
N LEU A 71 4.85 -4.78 -11.31
CA LEU A 71 3.43 -4.50 -11.51
C LEU A 71 3.27 -3.24 -12.34
N ARG A 72 2.38 -3.30 -13.31
CA ARG A 72 1.97 -2.19 -14.16
C ARG A 72 0.55 -1.78 -13.84
N PRO A 73 0.07 -0.63 -14.35
CA PRO A 73 -1.30 -0.18 -14.08
C PRO A 73 -2.34 -1.26 -14.34
N GLY A 74 -3.22 -1.47 -13.37
CA GLY A 74 -4.26 -2.49 -13.42
C GLY A 74 -3.84 -3.86 -12.90
N GLU A 75 -2.58 -4.03 -12.51
CA GLU A 75 -2.07 -5.30 -12.01
C GLU A 75 -1.91 -5.28 -10.50
N PHE A 76 -2.10 -6.43 -9.87
CA PHE A 76 -1.85 -6.58 -8.44
C PHE A 76 -1.11 -7.88 -8.15
N THR A 77 -0.47 -7.93 -7.00
CA THR A 77 0.05 -9.17 -6.43
C THR A 77 -0.32 -9.22 -4.95
N ILE A 78 -0.33 -10.42 -4.40
CA ILE A 78 -0.55 -10.63 -2.98
C ILE A 78 0.72 -11.22 -2.40
N VAL A 79 1.27 -10.56 -1.39
CA VAL A 79 2.42 -11.06 -0.64
C VAL A 79 1.85 -11.81 0.58
N PRO A 80 2.08 -13.14 0.67
CA PRO A 80 1.60 -13.91 1.80
C PRO A 80 2.27 -13.47 3.10
N HIS A 81 1.58 -13.70 4.22
CA HIS A 81 2.18 -13.49 5.53
C HIS A 81 3.47 -14.30 5.70
N SER A 82 4.35 -13.84 6.55
CA SER A 82 5.66 -14.46 6.86
C SER A 82 6.64 -14.49 5.69
N VAL A 83 6.33 -13.85 4.57
CA VAL A 83 7.24 -13.72 3.44
C VAL A 83 7.94 -12.37 3.53
N GLU A 84 9.26 -12.39 3.70
CA GLU A 84 10.04 -11.16 3.70
C GLU A 84 10.08 -10.55 2.31
N HIS A 85 9.76 -9.27 2.23
CA HIS A 85 9.63 -8.58 0.95
C HIS A 85 9.98 -7.10 1.07
N ARG A 86 10.18 -6.48 -0.09
CA ARG A 86 10.26 -5.02 -0.21
C ARG A 86 9.66 -4.61 -1.55
N VAL A 87 9.31 -3.36 -1.64
CA VAL A 87 8.79 -2.76 -2.87
C VAL A 87 9.68 -1.61 -3.30
N VAL A 88 9.88 -1.48 -4.60
CA VAL A 88 10.68 -0.40 -5.20
C VAL A 88 9.85 0.26 -6.30
N PRO A 89 9.37 1.49 -6.07
CA PRO A 89 8.66 2.21 -7.12
C PRO A 89 9.65 2.70 -8.18
N ARG A 90 9.22 2.61 -9.43
CA ARG A 90 9.94 3.18 -10.56
C ARG A 90 9.24 4.48 -10.93
N GLY A 91 9.82 5.62 -10.48
CA GLY A 91 9.15 6.90 -10.55
C GLY A 91 8.02 7.02 -9.55
N HIS A 92 7.03 7.82 -9.86
CA HIS A 92 5.87 8.03 -9.01
C HIS A 92 4.83 6.93 -9.23
N VAL A 93 4.35 6.30 -8.14
CA VAL A 93 3.41 5.20 -8.22
C VAL A 93 2.21 5.47 -7.33
N LYS A 94 1.01 5.22 -7.86
CA LYS A 94 -0.24 5.24 -7.12
C LYS A 94 -0.67 3.80 -6.85
N LEU A 95 -0.83 3.46 -5.58
CA LEU A 95 -1.19 2.12 -5.12
C LEU A 95 -2.51 2.10 -4.37
N VAL A 96 -3.25 1.01 -4.55
CA VAL A 96 -4.27 0.60 -3.60
C VAL A 96 -3.70 -0.55 -2.77
N LEU A 97 -3.74 -0.40 -1.46
CA LEU A 97 -3.42 -1.46 -0.51
C LEU A 97 -4.70 -2.00 0.09
N PHE A 98 -4.75 -3.31 0.28
CA PHE A 98 -5.86 -3.96 0.95
C PHE A 98 -5.27 -4.89 2.00
N GLU A 99 -5.55 -4.61 3.27
CA GLU A 99 -4.93 -5.31 4.39
C GLU A 99 -5.75 -5.14 5.67
N PRO A 100 -5.62 -6.05 6.64
CA PRO A 100 -6.34 -5.92 7.91
C PRO A 100 -6.03 -4.63 8.64
N ASP A 101 -6.99 -4.17 9.44
CA ASP A 101 -6.81 -3.02 10.32
C ASP A 101 -5.64 -3.26 11.30
N GLY A 102 -4.94 -2.18 11.65
CA GLY A 102 -3.87 -2.23 12.64
C GLY A 102 -2.51 -2.69 12.12
N ILE A 103 -2.37 -2.90 10.80
CA ILE A 103 -1.10 -3.32 10.22
C ILE A 103 -0.20 -2.12 9.96
N ALA A 104 1.03 -2.15 10.49
CA ALA A 104 2.05 -1.17 10.15
C ALA A 104 2.59 -1.46 8.75
N HIS A 105 2.70 -0.43 7.89
CA HIS A 105 3.08 -0.60 6.49
C HIS A 105 4.53 -1.09 6.28
N THR A 106 5.37 -1.03 7.29
CA THR A 106 6.72 -1.59 7.27
C THR A 106 6.87 -2.80 8.21
N GLY A 107 5.74 -3.44 8.58
CA GLY A 107 5.75 -4.55 9.52
C GLY A 107 6.31 -4.13 10.87
N LYS A 108 7.22 -4.94 11.44
CA LYS A 108 7.89 -4.63 12.71
C LYS A 108 9.16 -3.80 12.52
N VAL A 109 9.55 -3.52 11.28
CA VAL A 109 10.76 -2.75 10.98
C VAL A 109 10.45 -1.28 11.07
N LYS A 110 11.25 -0.52 11.81
CA LYS A 110 11.17 0.94 11.87
C LYS A 110 12.03 1.56 10.78
N ALA A 111 11.47 2.54 10.06
CA ALA A 111 12.16 3.28 9.02
C ALA A 111 11.66 4.73 9.04
N GLU A 112 12.28 5.62 8.25
CA GLU A 112 11.86 7.03 8.20
C GLU A 112 10.42 7.18 7.70
N ILE A 113 9.93 6.21 6.89
CA ILE A 113 8.57 6.25 6.34
C ILE A 113 7.52 5.62 7.26
N THR A 114 7.92 4.99 8.38
CA THR A 114 6.99 4.28 9.26
C THR A 114 6.09 5.26 10.00
N LEU A 115 4.77 5.03 9.95
CA LEU A 115 3.76 5.84 10.61
C LEU A 115 3.14 5.09 11.80
N ASP A 116 2.81 5.83 12.85
CA ASP A 116 2.13 5.25 14.02
C ASP A 116 0.65 4.97 13.73
N ARG A 117 0.05 5.75 12.83
CA ARG A 117 -1.34 5.58 12.42
C ARG A 117 -1.57 6.19 11.05
N TYR A 118 -2.70 5.82 10.43
CA TYR A 118 -3.06 6.28 9.09
C TYR A 118 -4.22 7.27 9.12
N GLU A 119 -4.17 8.25 8.22
CA GLU A 119 -5.26 9.20 8.03
C GLU A 119 -6.42 8.56 7.27
N ARG A 120 -7.64 9.04 7.56
CA ARG A 120 -8.82 8.71 6.77
C ARG A 120 -9.12 9.83 5.79
N LEU A 121 -9.55 9.44 4.58
CA LEU A 121 -10.18 10.35 3.64
C LEU A 121 -11.68 10.07 3.63
N ASP A 122 -12.47 11.14 3.69
CA ASP A 122 -13.92 11.00 3.60
C ASP A 122 -14.33 10.59 2.19
N ALA A 123 -15.45 9.86 2.09
CA ALA A 123 -16.08 9.59 0.82
C ALA A 123 -16.55 10.91 0.17
N ARG A 124 -16.75 10.87 -1.13
CA ARG A 124 -17.27 12.04 -1.84
C ARG A 124 -18.75 12.33 -1.52
#